data_75f3f44e50777151f63db96471dffa8d
#
_entry.id   75f3f44e50777151f63db96471dffa8d
#
_cell.length_a   1.000
_cell.length_b   1.000
_cell.length_c   1.000
_cell.angle_alpha   90.00
_cell.angle_beta   90.00
_cell.angle_gamma   90.00
#
_symmetry.space_group_name_H-M   'P 1'
#
loop_
_entity.id
_entity.type
_entity.pdbx_description
1 polymer ?
#
loop_
_entity_poly.entity_id
_entity_poly.type
_entity_poly.pdbx_seq_one_letter_code
_entity_poly.pdbx_strand_id
1 'polypeptide(L)'
;MSFKPGYIALALLPSLLAAGVASAEGLKGAPDPFDKGGVKIALISYISAGDFFQAYQSGAEAQAKALGADLRIFPGRQDAAQQREQILQAINLGVQAIIIDHGQPESLTDVVQQALDKGIKVVAFDVNLNNPKIPQVEQSDHRLAELALDQALKDNGKSFNAGYAYVAGFAPLDRRNEIWDKVKAANKGVVEKARFGTVSDTTAAATADQAKAVLRANPDISVVFAPYDEFARGVKLAAADLGISDKIKIYSADISTADIQEIVEPGSPWVATAATNPAVVGAVSVRAAALEIAGETVPRNIVVDPVLVTQSQLQAADVKTIEELAKKIPAFSTSTAATASWIPAAAF
;
A
#
# COMPACT_ATOMS: atom_id res chain seq x y z
N MET A 1 -46.50 -56.49 47.09
CA MET A 1 -45.60 -56.62 45.92
C MET A 1 -45.05 -55.27 45.59
N SER A 2 -43.78 -55.03 45.92
CA SER A 2 -43.13 -53.73 45.81
C SER A 2 -42.11 -53.84 44.71
N PHE A 3 -42.28 -53.05 43.61
CA PHE A 3 -41.29 -52.94 42.52
C PHE A 3 -40.36 -51.77 42.86
N LYS A 4 -39.05 -52.03 42.88
CA LYS A 4 -38.02 -51.01 42.96
C LYS A 4 -37.54 -50.72 41.54
N PRO A 5 -37.39 -49.43 41.07
CA PRO A 5 -36.77 -49.11 39.85
C PRO A 5 -35.25 -49.04 40.02
N GLY A 6 -34.50 -49.76 39.18
CA GLY A 6 -33.03 -49.67 39.07
C GLY A 6 -32.61 -48.43 38.27
N TYR A 7 -31.70 -47.62 38.82
CA TYR A 7 -31.08 -46.55 38.15
C TYR A 7 -29.85 -47.06 37.37
N ILE A 8 -29.88 -46.92 36.02
CA ILE A 8 -28.72 -47.14 35.17
C ILE A 8 -28.00 -45.77 35.06
N ALA A 9 -26.84 -45.67 35.69
CA ALA A 9 -25.99 -44.52 35.55
C ALA A 9 -25.23 -44.61 34.22
N LEU A 10 -25.57 -43.77 33.26
CA LEU A 10 -24.85 -43.62 31.99
C LEU A 10 -23.65 -42.66 32.22
N ALA A 11 -22.44 -43.21 32.28
CA ALA A 11 -21.23 -42.43 32.36
C ALA A 11 -20.91 -41.77 31.02
N LEU A 12 -21.16 -40.48 30.90
CA LEU A 12 -20.68 -39.66 29.79
C LEU A 12 -19.20 -39.35 29.98
N LEU A 13 -18.34 -40.01 29.20
CA LEU A 13 -16.94 -39.60 29.05
C LEU A 13 -16.87 -38.33 28.19
N PRO A 14 -16.24 -37.24 28.65
CA PRO A 14 -15.99 -36.09 27.81
C PRO A 14 -14.85 -36.43 26.85
N SER A 15 -15.17 -36.55 25.54
CA SER A 15 -14.17 -36.56 24.49
C SER A 15 -13.54 -35.17 24.40
N LEU A 16 -12.34 -34.99 24.95
CA LEU A 16 -11.49 -33.84 24.63
C LEU A 16 -11.07 -33.95 23.17
N LEU A 17 -11.79 -33.27 22.30
CA LEU A 17 -11.24 -32.89 20.98
C LEU A 17 -10.10 -31.92 21.23
N ALA A 18 -8.86 -32.41 21.24
CA ALA A 18 -7.70 -31.59 21.06
C ALA A 18 -7.76 -31.07 19.61
N ALA A 19 -8.23 -29.82 19.44
CA ALA A 19 -8.03 -29.09 18.22
C ALA A 19 -6.51 -28.94 18.04
N GLY A 20 -5.92 -29.86 17.31
CA GLY A 20 -4.53 -29.74 16.86
C GLY A 20 -4.43 -28.49 16.03
N VAL A 21 -3.69 -27.50 16.51
CA VAL A 21 -3.23 -26.39 15.69
C VAL A 21 -2.41 -27.04 14.60
N ALA A 22 -2.94 -27.12 13.38
CA ALA A 22 -2.16 -27.54 12.20
C ALA A 22 -1.02 -26.55 12.06
N SER A 23 0.15 -26.92 12.50
CA SER A 23 1.38 -26.19 12.19
C SER A 23 1.50 -26.23 10.68
N ALA A 24 1.65 -25.09 10.03
CA ALA A 24 1.92 -25.03 8.63
C ALA A 24 3.18 -25.87 8.34
N GLU A 25 3.09 -26.79 7.38
CA GLU A 25 4.24 -27.63 6.99
C GLU A 25 5.38 -26.71 6.53
N GLY A 26 6.62 -27.05 6.95
CA GLY A 26 7.80 -26.29 6.57
C GLY A 26 8.04 -26.32 5.06
N LEU A 27 8.62 -25.25 4.53
CA LEU A 27 8.96 -25.10 3.12
C LEU A 27 10.25 -25.88 2.81
N LYS A 28 10.11 -27.01 2.17
CA LYS A 28 11.23 -27.91 1.86
C LYS A 28 12.34 -27.22 1.07
N GLY A 29 13.56 -27.22 1.60
CA GLY A 29 14.73 -26.61 0.96
C GLY A 29 14.91 -25.12 1.27
N ALA A 30 14.02 -24.52 2.06
CA ALA A 30 14.21 -23.19 2.61
C ALA A 30 15.19 -23.21 3.81
N PRO A 31 15.83 -22.08 4.14
CA PRO A 31 16.63 -21.95 5.35
C PRO A 31 15.75 -21.99 6.62
N ASP A 32 16.39 -22.34 7.77
CA ASP A 32 15.75 -22.24 9.09
C ASP A 32 15.29 -20.78 9.35
N PRO A 33 14.09 -20.53 9.88
CA PRO A 33 13.10 -21.50 10.39
C PRO A 33 12.03 -21.93 9.36
N PHE A 34 12.11 -21.51 8.12
CA PHE A 34 11.08 -21.78 7.10
C PHE A 34 10.97 -23.26 6.74
N ASP A 35 12.07 -24.01 6.78
CA ASP A 35 12.08 -25.46 6.54
C ASP A 35 11.34 -26.25 7.63
N LYS A 36 11.22 -25.69 8.84
CA LYS A 36 10.53 -26.29 10.00
C LYS A 36 9.09 -25.83 10.11
N GLY A 37 8.72 -24.73 9.47
CA GLY A 37 7.42 -24.12 9.60
C GLY A 37 7.21 -23.34 10.91
N GLY A 38 6.00 -22.82 11.10
CA GLY A 38 5.66 -22.08 12.31
C GLY A 38 6.18 -20.65 12.36
N VAL A 39 6.64 -20.10 11.23
CA VAL A 39 7.04 -18.69 11.11
C VAL A 39 5.83 -17.78 11.25
N LYS A 40 5.94 -16.76 12.11
CA LYS A 40 4.91 -15.76 12.38
C LYS A 40 5.42 -14.38 11.99
N ILE A 41 4.63 -13.66 11.21
CA ILE A 41 4.91 -12.30 10.77
C ILE A 41 3.72 -11.42 11.15
N ALA A 42 3.96 -10.21 11.64
CA ALA A 42 2.91 -9.20 11.84
C ALA A 42 3.04 -8.10 10.78
N LEU A 43 1.92 -7.71 10.18
CA LEU A 43 1.78 -6.50 9.37
C LEU A 43 0.99 -5.47 10.17
N ILE A 44 1.63 -4.37 10.52
CA ILE A 44 1.05 -3.30 11.34
C ILE A 44 0.85 -2.09 10.44
N SER A 45 -0.39 -1.84 10.05
CA SER A 45 -0.73 -0.72 9.17
C SER A 45 -1.09 0.54 9.95
N TYR A 46 -0.69 1.70 9.45
CA TYR A 46 -1.19 3.00 9.92
C TYR A 46 -2.47 3.39 9.18
N ILE A 47 -2.53 3.06 7.88
CA ILE A 47 -3.69 3.27 7.00
C ILE A 47 -4.12 1.92 6.47
N SER A 48 -5.42 1.62 6.49
CA SER A 48 -5.99 0.38 5.94
C SER A 48 -7.20 0.63 5.05
N ALA A 49 -7.66 1.88 4.99
CA ALA A 49 -8.74 2.30 4.10
C ALA A 49 -8.20 2.56 2.69
N GLY A 50 -9.04 2.33 1.68
CA GLY A 50 -8.71 2.49 0.27
C GLY A 50 -8.29 1.19 -0.41
N ASP A 51 -8.51 1.15 -1.72
CA ASP A 51 -8.35 -0.07 -2.53
C ASP A 51 -6.87 -0.47 -2.66
N PHE A 52 -5.95 0.51 -2.67
CA PHE A 52 -4.51 0.27 -2.65
C PHE A 52 -4.10 -0.61 -1.45
N PHE A 53 -4.53 -0.24 -0.24
CA PHE A 53 -4.15 -0.97 0.97
C PHE A 53 -4.77 -2.35 1.05
N GLN A 54 -5.99 -2.53 0.53
CA GLN A 54 -6.62 -3.86 0.42
C GLN A 54 -5.83 -4.78 -0.51
N ALA A 55 -5.43 -4.29 -1.67
CA ALA A 55 -4.61 -5.05 -2.63
C ALA A 55 -3.20 -5.33 -2.07
N TYR A 56 -2.58 -4.37 -1.38
CA TYR A 56 -1.31 -4.55 -0.68
C TYR A 56 -1.39 -5.68 0.36
N GLN A 57 -2.42 -5.67 1.21
CA GLN A 57 -2.64 -6.70 2.23
C GLN A 57 -2.88 -8.07 1.58
N SER A 58 -3.69 -8.14 0.52
CA SER A 58 -3.92 -9.38 -0.23
C SER A 58 -2.63 -9.98 -0.80
N GLY A 59 -1.76 -9.14 -1.37
CA GLY A 59 -0.45 -9.56 -1.86
C GLY A 59 0.48 -10.05 -0.74
N ALA A 60 0.46 -9.39 0.41
CA ALA A 60 1.20 -9.81 1.58
C ALA A 60 0.72 -11.18 2.11
N GLU A 61 -0.61 -11.39 2.20
CA GLU A 61 -1.21 -12.66 2.58
C GLU A 61 -0.86 -13.79 1.61
N ALA A 62 -0.93 -13.52 0.31
CA ALA A 62 -0.58 -14.49 -0.72
C ALA A 62 0.88 -14.93 -0.61
N GLN A 63 1.81 -13.99 -0.41
CA GLN A 63 3.23 -14.29 -0.25
C GLN A 63 3.53 -15.02 1.07
N ALA A 64 2.92 -14.63 2.17
CA ALA A 64 3.07 -15.31 3.44
C ALA A 64 2.56 -16.76 3.36
N LYS A 65 1.41 -16.97 2.74
CA LYS A 65 0.86 -18.31 2.46
C LYS A 65 1.81 -19.16 1.62
N ALA A 66 2.39 -18.58 0.56
CA ALA A 66 3.35 -19.28 -0.29
C ALA A 66 4.61 -19.70 0.48
N LEU A 67 5.01 -18.91 1.49
CA LEU A 67 6.14 -19.22 2.39
C LEU A 67 5.78 -20.18 3.55
N GLY A 68 4.51 -20.57 3.70
CA GLY A 68 4.04 -21.33 4.86
C GLY A 68 4.12 -20.53 6.17
N ALA A 69 4.12 -19.20 6.11
CA ALA A 69 4.16 -18.31 7.26
C ALA A 69 2.75 -17.88 7.69
N ASP A 70 2.58 -17.74 9.02
CA ASP A 70 1.37 -17.16 9.62
C ASP A 70 1.50 -15.63 9.63
N LEU A 71 0.76 -14.96 8.75
CA LEU A 71 0.72 -13.50 8.68
C LEU A 71 -0.48 -12.99 9.48
N ARG A 72 -0.21 -12.19 10.50
CA ARG A 72 -1.24 -11.49 11.25
C ARG A 72 -1.27 -10.01 10.88
N ILE A 73 -2.41 -9.55 10.35
CA ILE A 73 -2.62 -8.16 9.97
C ILE A 73 -3.29 -7.40 11.11
N PHE A 74 -2.74 -6.25 11.45
CA PHE A 74 -3.28 -5.29 12.41
C PHE A 74 -3.68 -4.02 11.64
N PRO A 75 -4.98 -3.84 11.35
CA PRO A 75 -5.43 -2.70 10.56
C PRO A 75 -5.31 -1.39 11.34
N GLY A 76 -4.86 -0.35 10.66
CA GLY A 76 -4.74 1.00 11.18
C GLY A 76 -5.96 1.88 10.86
N ARG A 77 -6.13 2.94 11.66
CA ARG A 77 -7.13 4.00 11.46
C ARG A 77 -6.49 5.37 11.62
N GLN A 78 -5.23 5.51 11.20
CA GLN A 78 -4.44 6.72 11.32
C GLN A 78 -4.27 7.19 12.78
N ASP A 79 -4.26 6.24 13.71
CA ASP A 79 -4.04 6.46 15.14
C ASP A 79 -2.66 5.94 15.53
N ALA A 80 -1.74 6.86 15.84
CA ALA A 80 -0.37 6.54 16.21
C ALA A 80 -0.30 5.78 17.54
N ALA A 81 -1.19 6.05 18.49
CA ALA A 81 -1.23 5.32 19.76
C ALA A 81 -1.71 3.88 19.54
N GLN A 82 -2.73 3.68 18.72
CA GLN A 82 -3.19 2.35 18.33
C GLN A 82 -2.09 1.57 17.62
N GLN A 83 -1.36 2.18 16.67
CA GLN A 83 -0.27 1.52 15.96
C GLN A 83 0.84 1.07 16.91
N ARG A 84 1.19 1.88 17.90
CA ARG A 84 2.14 1.51 18.98
C ARG A 84 1.68 0.28 19.74
N GLU A 85 0.42 0.28 20.21
CA GLU A 85 -0.14 -0.84 20.94
C GLU A 85 -0.18 -2.13 20.12
N GLN A 86 -0.44 -2.03 18.84
CA GLN A 86 -0.40 -3.17 17.91
C GLN A 86 1.02 -3.74 17.75
N ILE A 87 2.05 -2.90 17.71
CA ILE A 87 3.45 -3.34 17.73
C ILE A 87 3.76 -4.09 19.03
N LEU A 88 3.36 -3.55 20.20
CA LEU A 88 3.53 -4.23 21.48
C LEU A 88 2.78 -5.56 21.54
N GLN A 89 1.58 -5.64 20.96
CA GLN A 89 0.83 -6.90 20.84
C GLN A 89 1.60 -7.92 19.97
N ALA A 90 2.14 -7.50 18.83
CA ALA A 90 2.94 -8.37 17.96
C ALA A 90 4.19 -8.90 18.68
N ILE A 91 4.86 -8.04 19.44
CA ILE A 91 6.00 -8.44 20.29
C ILE A 91 5.57 -9.51 21.31
N ASN A 92 4.44 -9.32 21.97
CA ASN A 92 3.94 -10.27 22.96
C ASN A 92 3.45 -11.60 22.36
N LEU A 93 3.01 -11.59 21.10
CA LEU A 93 2.68 -12.79 20.33
C LEU A 93 3.88 -13.60 19.89
N GLY A 94 5.10 -13.08 20.10
CA GLY A 94 6.35 -13.75 19.73
C GLY A 94 6.50 -13.95 18.24
N VAL A 95 6.17 -12.94 17.43
CA VAL A 95 6.41 -12.96 15.98
C VAL A 95 7.92 -12.87 15.70
N GLN A 96 8.36 -13.42 14.58
CA GLN A 96 9.76 -13.34 14.16
C GLN A 96 10.05 -12.05 13.39
N ALA A 97 9.05 -11.48 12.71
CA ALA A 97 9.19 -10.17 12.07
C ALA A 97 7.93 -9.31 12.19
N ILE A 98 8.14 -8.00 12.13
CA ILE A 98 7.10 -6.98 12.05
C ILE A 98 7.33 -6.15 10.78
N ILE A 99 6.32 -6.06 9.93
CA ILE A 99 6.27 -5.12 8.81
C ILE A 99 5.47 -3.91 9.29
N ILE A 100 6.08 -2.73 9.26
CA ILE A 100 5.43 -1.46 9.63
C ILE A 100 5.09 -0.73 8.34
N ASP A 101 3.80 -0.57 8.10
CA ASP A 101 3.22 0.03 6.92
C ASP A 101 2.72 1.44 7.26
N HIS A 102 3.43 2.46 6.75
CA HIS A 102 3.21 3.85 7.06
C HIS A 102 3.32 4.18 8.56
N GLY A 103 3.05 5.41 8.95
CA GLY A 103 3.04 5.85 10.34
C GLY A 103 3.85 7.11 10.59
N GLN A 104 3.87 7.53 11.85
CA GLN A 104 4.60 8.70 12.31
C GLN A 104 5.90 8.25 13.00
N PRO A 105 7.08 8.48 12.40
CA PRO A 105 8.36 7.94 12.90
C PRO A 105 8.61 8.24 14.38
N GLU A 106 8.26 9.45 14.82
CA GLU A 106 8.49 9.91 16.19
C GLU A 106 7.72 9.10 17.22
N SER A 107 6.54 8.61 16.85
CA SER A 107 5.70 7.78 17.71
C SER A 107 6.12 6.31 17.76
N LEU A 108 6.99 5.88 16.85
CA LEU A 108 7.33 4.47 16.67
C LEU A 108 8.71 4.10 17.19
N THR A 109 9.62 5.07 17.36
CA THR A 109 11.05 4.84 17.63
C THR A 109 11.30 3.89 18.80
N ASP A 110 10.65 4.11 19.94
CA ASP A 110 10.88 3.33 21.16
C ASP A 110 10.30 1.92 21.09
N VAL A 111 9.10 1.74 20.52
CA VAL A 111 8.48 0.40 20.40
C VAL A 111 9.16 -0.44 19.33
N VAL A 112 9.67 0.20 18.27
CA VAL A 112 10.51 -0.46 17.25
C VAL A 112 11.82 -0.92 17.88
N GLN A 113 12.46 -0.08 18.73
CA GLN A 113 13.66 -0.49 19.42
C GLN A 113 13.40 -1.68 20.36
N GLN A 114 12.25 -1.71 21.06
CA GLN A 114 11.86 -2.84 21.89
C GLN A 114 11.72 -4.15 21.08
N ALA A 115 11.19 -4.09 19.86
CA ALA A 115 11.12 -5.24 18.97
C ALA A 115 12.53 -5.73 18.58
N LEU A 116 13.40 -4.82 18.17
CA LEU A 116 14.79 -5.14 17.80
C LEU A 116 15.59 -5.73 18.96
N ASP A 117 15.42 -5.20 20.20
CA ASP A 117 16.10 -5.70 21.39
C ASP A 117 15.68 -7.13 21.76
N LYS A 118 14.50 -7.56 21.33
CA LYS A 118 14.01 -8.93 21.46
C LYS A 118 14.42 -9.84 20.28
N GLY A 119 15.19 -9.31 19.33
CA GLY A 119 15.63 -10.06 18.14
C GLY A 119 14.57 -10.18 17.05
N ILE A 120 13.41 -9.50 17.19
CA ILE A 120 12.38 -9.45 16.18
C ILE A 120 12.88 -8.60 15.01
N LYS A 121 12.74 -9.12 13.80
CA LYS A 121 13.10 -8.40 12.57
C LYS A 121 12.05 -7.33 12.28
N VAL A 122 12.49 -6.20 11.74
CA VAL A 122 11.59 -5.11 11.35
C VAL A 122 11.85 -4.72 9.90
N VAL A 123 10.78 -4.58 9.13
CA VAL A 123 10.79 -4.04 7.77
C VAL A 123 9.84 -2.85 7.75
N ALA A 124 10.24 -1.75 7.13
CA ALA A 124 9.42 -0.56 6.95
C ALA A 124 8.87 -0.52 5.52
N PHE A 125 7.61 -0.16 5.36
CA PHE A 125 7.00 0.23 4.08
C PHE A 125 6.49 1.66 4.20
N ASP A 126 7.02 2.55 3.37
CA ASP A 126 6.64 3.96 3.26
C ASP A 126 6.59 4.73 4.59
N VAL A 127 7.45 4.34 5.53
CA VAL A 127 7.71 5.08 6.78
C VAL A 127 9.21 5.16 7.05
N ASN A 128 9.76 6.36 7.24
CA ASN A 128 11.18 6.53 7.51
C ASN A 128 11.48 6.41 9.01
N LEU A 129 11.82 5.20 9.46
CA LEU A 129 12.15 4.94 10.86
C LEU A 129 13.54 5.43 11.30
N ASN A 130 14.31 6.06 10.40
CA ASN A 130 15.66 6.62 10.66
C ASN A 130 16.65 5.62 11.29
N ASN A 131 16.43 4.31 11.11
CA ASN A 131 17.29 3.26 11.60
C ASN A 131 17.96 2.51 10.43
N PRO A 132 19.32 2.59 10.31
CA PRO A 132 20.02 1.98 9.17
C PRO A 132 19.96 0.43 9.13
N LYS A 133 19.54 -0.20 10.22
CA LYS A 133 19.38 -1.65 10.30
C LYS A 133 18.04 -2.16 9.78
N ILE A 134 17.08 -1.27 9.52
CA ILE A 134 15.74 -1.63 9.09
C ILE A 134 15.64 -1.47 7.57
N PRO A 135 15.40 -2.53 6.80
CA PRO A 135 15.10 -2.43 5.38
C PRO A 135 13.84 -1.60 5.13
N GLN A 136 13.90 -0.77 4.12
CA GLN A 136 12.79 0.08 3.68
C GLN A 136 12.30 -0.38 2.31
N VAL A 137 11.04 -0.76 2.22
CA VAL A 137 10.33 -0.99 0.96
C VAL A 137 9.66 0.31 0.54
N GLU A 138 9.74 0.66 -0.72
CA GLU A 138 9.09 1.83 -1.30
C GLU A 138 8.69 1.60 -2.76
N GLN A 139 7.74 2.40 -3.24
CA GLN A 139 7.24 2.34 -4.61
C GLN A 139 8.06 3.19 -5.61
N SER A 140 9.29 3.60 -5.29
CA SER A 140 10.01 4.60 -6.07
C SER A 140 9.21 5.91 -6.26
N ASP A 141 8.85 6.55 -5.16
CA ASP A 141 7.96 7.72 -5.14
C ASP A 141 8.43 8.88 -6.03
N HIS A 142 9.74 9.11 -6.08
CA HIS A 142 10.29 10.09 -7.01
C HIS A 142 9.93 9.71 -8.46
N ARG A 143 10.10 8.43 -8.83
CA ARG A 143 9.79 7.96 -10.18
C ARG A 143 8.30 7.96 -10.49
N LEU A 144 7.43 7.66 -9.52
CA LEU A 144 5.98 7.84 -9.64
C LEU A 144 5.63 9.27 -10.03
N ALA A 145 6.15 10.24 -9.26
CA ALA A 145 5.90 11.65 -9.54
C ALA A 145 6.52 12.12 -10.87
N GLU A 146 7.75 11.68 -11.20
CA GLU A 146 8.39 11.98 -12.49
C GLU A 146 7.51 11.50 -13.66
N LEU A 147 7.09 10.24 -13.67
CA LEU A 147 6.29 9.68 -14.76
C LEU A 147 4.97 10.42 -14.97
N ALA A 148 4.25 10.73 -13.87
CA ALA A 148 2.99 11.45 -13.92
C ALA A 148 3.19 12.91 -14.43
N LEU A 149 4.20 13.59 -13.91
CA LEU A 149 4.47 14.99 -14.25
C LEU A 149 5.10 15.16 -15.63
N ASP A 150 5.95 14.23 -16.07
CA ASP A 150 6.46 14.21 -17.45
C ASP A 150 5.32 14.04 -18.45
N GLN A 151 4.33 13.18 -18.13
CA GLN A 151 3.12 13.06 -18.95
C GLN A 151 2.30 14.36 -18.93
N ALA A 152 2.16 15.01 -17.76
CA ALA A 152 1.47 16.29 -17.66
C ALA A 152 2.13 17.38 -18.53
N LEU A 153 3.47 17.47 -18.51
CA LEU A 153 4.24 18.39 -19.33
C LEU A 153 4.13 18.06 -20.83
N LYS A 154 4.10 16.78 -21.18
CA LYS A 154 3.93 16.31 -22.56
C LYS A 154 2.57 16.71 -23.13
N ASP A 155 1.50 16.57 -22.34
CA ASP A 155 0.12 16.78 -22.79
C ASP A 155 -0.31 18.25 -22.78
N ASN A 156 0.32 19.10 -21.95
CA ASN A 156 -0.10 20.47 -21.71
C ASN A 156 1.01 21.51 -22.01
N GLY A 157 2.19 21.06 -22.39
CA GLY A 157 3.36 21.94 -22.54
C GLY A 157 3.95 22.36 -21.19
N LYS A 158 4.84 23.34 -21.22
CA LYS A 158 5.59 23.82 -20.04
C LYS A 158 4.98 25.05 -19.36
N SER A 159 3.69 25.33 -19.65
CA SER A 159 2.98 26.49 -19.10
C SER A 159 1.52 26.16 -18.88
N PHE A 160 1.14 26.02 -17.62
CA PHE A 160 -0.25 25.78 -17.17
C PHE A 160 -0.44 26.16 -15.72
N ASN A 161 -1.68 26.46 -15.35
CA ASN A 161 -2.08 26.68 -13.97
C ASN A 161 -2.50 25.36 -13.33
N ALA A 162 -1.91 25.04 -12.19
CA ALA A 162 -2.08 23.77 -11.52
C ALA A 162 -2.73 23.89 -10.14
N GLY A 163 -3.61 22.94 -9.83
CA GLY A 163 -3.95 22.54 -8.49
C GLY A 163 -3.04 21.41 -8.03
N TYR A 164 -2.69 21.37 -6.76
CA TYR A 164 -1.87 20.33 -6.19
C TYR A 164 -2.52 19.74 -4.94
N ALA A 165 -2.88 18.45 -4.99
CA ALA A 165 -3.42 17.75 -3.84
C ALA A 165 -2.27 17.15 -3.03
N TYR A 166 -2.02 17.65 -1.80
CA TYR A 166 -0.87 17.27 -0.99
C TYR A 166 -1.12 17.43 0.50
N VAL A 167 -0.59 16.49 1.27
CA VAL A 167 -0.54 16.54 2.74
C VAL A 167 0.89 16.20 3.18
N ALA A 168 1.51 17.10 3.93
CA ALA A 168 2.86 16.90 4.45
C ALA A 168 2.90 15.87 5.59
N GLY A 169 4.07 15.25 5.80
CA GLY A 169 4.33 14.33 6.91
C GLY A 169 4.06 12.86 6.58
N PHE A 170 3.62 12.55 5.36
CA PHE A 170 3.59 11.20 4.82
C PHE A 170 4.79 11.02 3.90
N ALA A 171 5.70 10.11 4.25
CA ALA A 171 6.96 9.92 3.53
C ALA A 171 6.81 9.78 2.00
N PRO A 172 5.86 8.97 1.45
CA PRO A 172 5.66 8.90 0.01
C PRO A 172 5.20 10.23 -0.60
N LEU A 173 4.29 10.95 0.04
CA LEU A 173 3.81 12.24 -0.46
C LEU A 173 4.91 13.30 -0.42
N ASP A 174 5.74 13.31 0.63
CA ASP A 174 6.86 14.25 0.77
C ASP A 174 7.91 14.01 -0.32
N ARG A 175 8.26 12.74 -0.63
CA ARG A 175 9.16 12.38 -1.75
C ARG A 175 8.57 12.79 -3.11
N ARG A 176 7.27 12.58 -3.33
CA ARG A 176 6.57 13.00 -4.55
C ARG A 176 6.52 14.52 -4.67
N ASN A 177 6.40 15.25 -3.54
CA ASN A 177 6.47 16.71 -3.51
C ASN A 177 7.84 17.26 -3.92
N GLU A 178 8.93 16.59 -3.59
CA GLU A 178 10.28 17.01 -4.02
C GLU A 178 10.37 17.10 -5.56
N ILE A 179 9.73 16.16 -6.26
CA ILE A 179 9.69 16.17 -7.74
C ILE A 179 8.76 17.27 -8.25
N TRP A 180 7.61 17.49 -7.62
CA TRP A 180 6.74 18.62 -7.96
C TRP A 180 7.48 19.96 -7.87
N ASP A 181 8.24 20.17 -6.81
CA ASP A 181 9.03 21.40 -6.64
C ASP A 181 10.15 21.52 -7.69
N LYS A 182 10.82 20.42 -8.06
CA LYS A 182 11.80 20.39 -9.16
C LYS A 182 11.16 20.74 -10.49
N VAL A 183 9.98 20.20 -10.80
CA VAL A 183 9.24 20.47 -12.05
C VAL A 183 8.89 21.96 -12.14
N LYS A 184 8.35 22.56 -11.09
CA LYS A 184 8.05 24.02 -11.04
C LYS A 184 9.31 24.87 -11.16
N ALA A 185 10.41 24.46 -10.54
CA ALA A 185 11.67 25.17 -10.63
C ALA A 185 12.24 25.17 -12.04
N ALA A 186 12.12 24.05 -12.77
CA ALA A 186 12.60 23.88 -14.13
C ALA A 186 11.64 24.50 -15.19
N ASN A 187 10.34 24.64 -14.89
CA ASN A 187 9.31 25.10 -15.82
C ASN A 187 8.55 26.29 -15.22
N LYS A 188 9.07 27.50 -15.37
CA LYS A 188 8.50 28.72 -14.74
C LYS A 188 7.08 29.07 -15.20
N GLY A 189 6.60 28.50 -16.32
CA GLY A 189 5.21 28.62 -16.77
C GLY A 189 4.24 27.68 -16.05
N VAL A 190 4.75 26.70 -15.25
CA VAL A 190 3.93 25.87 -14.38
C VAL A 190 3.68 26.61 -13.08
N VAL A 191 2.46 27.06 -12.87
CA VAL A 191 2.07 27.90 -11.72
C VAL A 191 1.16 27.12 -10.80
N GLU A 192 1.63 26.84 -9.57
CA GLU A 192 0.76 26.27 -8.50
C GLU A 192 -0.19 27.36 -8.00
N LYS A 193 -1.47 27.28 -8.37
CA LYS A 193 -2.52 28.25 -7.98
C LYS A 193 -3.09 27.94 -6.60
N ALA A 194 -3.13 26.65 -6.26
CA ALA A 194 -3.68 26.20 -4.98
C ALA A 194 -3.11 24.84 -4.58
N ARG A 195 -3.00 24.67 -3.25
CA ARG A 195 -2.65 23.40 -2.61
C ARG A 195 -3.76 23.01 -1.65
N PHE A 196 -4.17 21.76 -1.67
CA PHE A 196 -5.26 21.21 -0.85
C PHE A 196 -5.08 19.72 -0.65
N GLY A 197 -5.88 19.10 0.19
CA GLY A 197 -5.87 17.66 0.44
C GLY A 197 -5.99 17.35 1.92
N THR A 198 -6.45 16.16 2.21
CA THR A 198 -6.49 15.60 3.56
C THR A 198 -6.40 14.09 3.47
N VAL A 199 -5.71 13.45 4.40
CA VAL A 199 -5.65 11.99 4.53
C VAL A 199 -6.51 11.60 5.73
N SER A 200 -7.54 10.79 5.47
CA SER A 200 -8.49 10.29 6.47
C SER A 200 -9.14 9.01 5.96
N ASP A 201 -10.00 8.37 6.75
CA ASP A 201 -10.78 7.22 6.30
C ASP A 201 -11.75 7.54 5.15
N THR A 202 -11.96 8.83 4.86
CA THR A 202 -12.82 9.36 3.79
C THR A 202 -12.05 10.31 2.87
N THR A 203 -10.81 10.00 2.56
CA THR A 203 -9.88 10.87 1.81
C THR A 203 -10.49 11.41 0.51
N ALA A 204 -11.08 10.55 -0.33
CA ALA A 204 -11.65 10.99 -1.60
C ALA A 204 -12.78 12.00 -1.40
N ALA A 205 -13.73 11.74 -0.50
CA ALA A 205 -14.86 12.65 -0.23
C ALA A 205 -14.39 13.99 0.33
N ALA A 206 -13.50 13.97 1.33
CA ALA A 206 -12.94 15.18 1.93
C ALA A 206 -12.10 15.98 0.93
N THR A 207 -11.34 15.32 0.05
CA THR A 207 -10.61 15.96 -1.04
C THR A 207 -11.56 16.58 -2.06
N ALA A 208 -12.70 15.92 -2.38
CA ALA A 208 -13.68 16.45 -3.29
C ALA A 208 -14.27 17.79 -2.79
N ASP A 209 -14.58 17.88 -1.49
CA ASP A 209 -15.12 19.12 -0.91
C ASP A 209 -14.09 20.26 -0.97
N GLN A 210 -12.82 20.00 -0.68
CA GLN A 210 -11.77 20.99 -0.80
C GLN A 210 -11.51 21.38 -2.27
N ALA A 211 -11.46 20.39 -3.18
CA ALA A 211 -11.27 20.62 -4.60
C ALA A 211 -12.37 21.48 -5.21
N LYS A 212 -13.65 21.27 -4.82
CA LYS A 212 -14.76 22.13 -5.25
C LYS A 212 -14.54 23.58 -4.88
N ALA A 213 -14.11 23.85 -3.66
CA ALA A 213 -13.82 25.21 -3.20
C ALA A 213 -12.65 25.83 -3.97
N VAL A 214 -11.56 25.07 -4.13
CA VAL A 214 -10.35 25.50 -4.84
C VAL A 214 -10.62 25.78 -6.32
N LEU A 215 -11.31 24.88 -7.02
CA LEU A 215 -11.57 25.00 -8.45
C LEU A 215 -12.57 26.13 -8.76
N ARG A 216 -13.52 26.40 -7.86
CA ARG A 216 -14.38 27.60 -7.98
C ARG A 216 -13.61 28.91 -7.81
N ALA A 217 -12.68 28.95 -6.85
CA ALA A 217 -11.87 30.13 -6.58
C ALA A 217 -10.78 30.38 -7.66
N ASN A 218 -10.38 29.32 -8.37
CA ASN A 218 -9.31 29.36 -9.39
C ASN A 218 -9.81 28.70 -10.69
N PRO A 219 -10.72 29.32 -11.43
CA PRO A 219 -11.32 28.70 -12.63
C PRO A 219 -10.36 28.57 -13.81
N ASP A 220 -9.15 29.11 -13.69
CA ASP A 220 -8.04 29.03 -14.63
C ASP A 220 -7.11 27.81 -14.38
N ILE A 221 -7.36 27.00 -13.37
CA ILE A 221 -6.67 25.72 -13.18
C ILE A 221 -7.09 24.76 -14.30
N SER A 222 -6.11 24.27 -15.05
CA SER A 222 -6.30 23.32 -16.17
C SER A 222 -5.67 21.95 -15.91
N VAL A 223 -4.75 21.85 -14.95
CA VAL A 223 -4.07 20.62 -14.56
C VAL A 223 -4.18 20.44 -13.05
N VAL A 224 -4.42 19.21 -12.59
CA VAL A 224 -4.29 18.86 -11.18
C VAL A 224 -3.30 17.70 -11.04
N PHE A 225 -2.26 17.91 -10.24
CA PHE A 225 -1.40 16.83 -9.78
C PHE A 225 -1.95 16.28 -8.46
N ALA A 226 -2.31 15.01 -8.47
CA ALA A 226 -2.90 14.29 -7.34
C ALA A 226 -2.07 13.04 -7.04
N PRO A 227 -0.94 13.15 -6.31
CA PRO A 227 0.03 12.08 -6.11
C PRO A 227 -0.45 10.98 -5.13
N TYR A 228 -1.73 10.66 -5.15
CA TYR A 228 -2.41 9.58 -4.45
C TYR A 228 -3.76 9.34 -5.14
N ASP A 229 -4.13 8.09 -5.38
CA ASP A 229 -5.36 7.72 -6.12
C ASP A 229 -6.64 8.30 -5.48
N GLU A 230 -6.76 8.22 -4.16
CA GLU A 230 -7.90 8.80 -3.45
C GLU A 230 -8.00 10.32 -3.59
N PHE A 231 -6.87 11.02 -3.76
CA PHE A 231 -6.91 12.45 -4.11
C PHE A 231 -7.45 12.65 -5.53
N ALA A 232 -7.00 11.82 -6.48
CA ALA A 232 -7.46 11.91 -7.87
C ALA A 232 -8.95 11.63 -8.00
N ARG A 233 -9.47 10.63 -7.29
CA ARG A 233 -10.92 10.33 -7.20
C ARG A 233 -11.69 11.52 -6.65
N GLY A 234 -11.20 12.14 -5.59
CA GLY A 234 -11.81 13.34 -5.02
C GLY A 234 -11.86 14.51 -6.00
N VAL A 235 -10.75 14.77 -6.72
CA VAL A 235 -10.70 15.84 -7.74
C VAL A 235 -11.62 15.53 -8.91
N LYS A 236 -11.69 14.28 -9.38
CA LYS A 236 -12.61 13.85 -10.44
C LYS A 236 -14.06 14.09 -10.05
N LEU A 237 -14.44 13.70 -8.83
CA LEU A 237 -15.78 13.94 -8.29
C LEU A 237 -16.10 15.43 -8.24
N ALA A 238 -15.17 16.26 -7.76
CA ALA A 238 -15.33 17.71 -7.72
C ALA A 238 -15.53 18.32 -9.12
N ALA A 239 -14.74 17.84 -10.11
CA ALA A 239 -14.85 18.30 -11.50
C ALA A 239 -16.21 17.96 -12.12
N ALA A 240 -16.71 16.76 -11.87
CA ALA A 240 -18.03 16.32 -12.32
C ALA A 240 -19.16 17.18 -11.70
N ASP A 241 -19.11 17.37 -10.37
CA ASP A 241 -20.10 18.21 -9.66
C ASP A 241 -20.11 19.66 -10.11
N LEU A 242 -18.97 20.17 -10.58
CA LEU A 242 -18.84 21.54 -11.09
C LEU A 242 -19.13 21.65 -12.60
N GLY A 243 -19.29 20.54 -13.31
CA GLY A 243 -19.47 20.50 -14.75
C GLY A 243 -18.25 20.99 -15.54
N ILE A 244 -17.04 20.72 -15.05
CA ILE A 244 -15.76 21.16 -15.65
C ILE A 244 -14.82 20.01 -16.00
N SER A 245 -15.33 18.78 -16.09
CA SER A 245 -14.50 17.60 -16.41
C SER A 245 -13.77 17.72 -17.75
N ASP A 246 -14.30 18.48 -18.70
CA ASP A 246 -13.70 18.78 -20.01
C ASP A 246 -12.62 19.88 -19.96
N LYS A 247 -12.50 20.61 -18.84
CA LYS A 247 -11.60 21.76 -18.68
C LYS A 247 -10.34 21.49 -17.91
N ILE A 248 -10.30 20.38 -17.17
CA ILE A 248 -9.15 20.01 -16.35
C ILE A 248 -8.63 18.63 -16.73
N LYS A 249 -7.35 18.38 -16.45
CA LYS A 249 -6.71 17.06 -16.57
C LYS A 249 -6.07 16.70 -15.25
N ILE A 250 -6.29 15.46 -14.81
CA ILE A 250 -5.75 14.91 -13.57
C ILE A 250 -4.62 13.94 -13.90
N TYR A 251 -3.49 14.13 -13.24
CA TYR A 251 -2.32 13.26 -13.27
C TYR A 251 -2.04 12.80 -11.85
N SER A 252 -1.86 11.49 -11.65
CA SER A 252 -1.83 10.94 -10.31
C SER A 252 -0.72 9.92 -10.10
N ALA A 253 -0.66 9.41 -8.88
CA ALA A 253 0.06 8.21 -8.52
C ALA A 253 -0.90 7.20 -7.90
N ASP A 254 -0.47 5.93 -7.95
CA ASP A 254 -1.18 4.75 -7.47
C ASP A 254 -2.35 4.33 -8.40
N ILE A 255 -2.85 3.11 -8.24
CA ILE A 255 -3.94 2.56 -9.05
C ILE A 255 -4.62 1.38 -8.35
N SER A 256 -5.93 1.30 -8.51
CA SER A 256 -6.79 0.18 -8.14
C SER A 256 -7.68 -0.25 -9.31
N THR A 257 -8.42 -1.34 -9.15
CA THR A 257 -9.46 -1.72 -10.12
C THR A 257 -10.55 -0.65 -10.24
N ALA A 258 -10.95 -0.02 -9.12
CA ALA A 258 -11.93 1.06 -9.14
C ALA A 258 -11.39 2.28 -9.88
N ASP A 259 -10.11 2.63 -9.71
CA ASP A 259 -9.48 3.74 -10.42
C ASP A 259 -9.42 3.50 -11.92
N ILE A 260 -9.09 2.27 -12.35
CA ILE A 260 -9.12 1.91 -13.77
C ILE A 260 -10.50 2.19 -14.36
N GLN A 261 -11.57 1.77 -13.67
CA GLN A 261 -12.94 2.01 -14.11
C GLN A 261 -13.26 3.50 -14.21
N GLU A 262 -12.82 4.30 -13.24
CA GLU A 262 -13.01 5.74 -13.24
C GLU A 262 -12.15 6.47 -14.30
N ILE A 263 -10.94 5.99 -14.57
CA ILE A 263 -10.06 6.54 -15.61
C ILE A 263 -10.67 6.30 -17.01
N VAL A 264 -11.21 5.11 -17.27
CA VAL A 264 -11.71 4.76 -18.61
C VAL A 264 -13.11 5.30 -18.92
N GLU A 265 -13.82 5.87 -17.94
CA GLU A 265 -15.13 6.47 -18.14
C GLU A 265 -15.11 7.52 -19.27
N PRO A 266 -16.12 7.54 -20.16
CA PRO A 266 -16.23 8.59 -21.17
C PRO A 266 -16.25 9.99 -20.55
N GLY A 267 -15.33 10.86 -20.99
CA GLY A 267 -15.22 12.22 -20.48
C GLY A 267 -14.54 12.36 -19.10
N SER A 268 -13.93 11.29 -18.58
CA SER A 268 -13.15 11.36 -17.35
C SER A 268 -11.98 12.33 -17.50
N PRO A 269 -11.80 13.28 -16.57
CA PRO A 269 -10.64 14.16 -16.55
C PRO A 269 -9.36 13.48 -16.08
N TRP A 270 -9.42 12.27 -15.56
CA TRP A 270 -8.26 11.52 -15.06
C TRP A 270 -7.56 10.83 -16.22
N VAL A 271 -6.50 11.45 -16.73
CA VAL A 271 -5.89 11.08 -18.02
C VAL A 271 -4.66 10.19 -17.89
N ALA A 272 -3.99 10.19 -16.73
CA ALA A 272 -2.85 9.32 -16.48
C ALA A 272 -2.60 9.13 -14.98
N THR A 273 -2.03 7.98 -14.65
CA THR A 273 -1.46 7.69 -13.34
C THR A 273 -0.13 6.97 -13.51
N ALA A 274 0.80 7.15 -12.57
CA ALA A 274 1.97 6.30 -12.44
C ALA A 274 1.75 5.33 -11.28
N ALA A 275 2.04 4.05 -11.46
CA ALA A 275 1.66 3.07 -10.45
C ALA A 275 2.58 1.85 -10.38
N THR A 276 2.71 1.30 -9.20
CA THR A 276 3.13 -0.09 -8.95
C THR A 276 1.88 -0.96 -8.74
N ASN A 277 2.03 -2.26 -8.87
CA ASN A 277 0.97 -3.17 -8.43
C ASN A 277 1.01 -3.29 -6.89
N PRO A 278 -0.03 -2.86 -6.16
CA PRO A 278 -0.02 -2.89 -4.71
C PRO A 278 0.18 -4.30 -4.12
N ALA A 279 -0.39 -5.32 -4.76
CA ALA A 279 -0.20 -6.71 -4.33
C ALA A 279 1.26 -7.16 -4.45
N VAL A 280 1.96 -6.72 -5.51
CA VAL A 280 3.41 -6.96 -5.66
C VAL A 280 4.20 -6.27 -4.54
N VAL A 281 3.84 -5.04 -4.17
CA VAL A 281 4.50 -4.31 -3.07
C VAL A 281 4.30 -5.03 -1.74
N GLY A 282 3.08 -5.52 -1.46
CA GLY A 282 2.78 -6.32 -0.28
C GLY A 282 3.59 -7.62 -0.22
N ALA A 283 3.67 -8.31 -1.35
CA ALA A 283 4.50 -9.52 -1.48
C ALA A 283 5.99 -9.23 -1.25
N VAL A 284 6.52 -8.12 -1.79
CA VAL A 284 7.92 -7.69 -1.57
C VAL A 284 8.19 -7.42 -0.09
N SER A 285 7.26 -6.78 0.62
CA SER A 285 7.39 -6.50 2.05
C SER A 285 7.51 -7.79 2.88
N VAL A 286 6.72 -8.80 2.55
CA VAL A 286 6.80 -10.13 3.21
C VAL A 286 8.08 -10.87 2.83
N ARG A 287 8.53 -10.79 1.56
CA ARG A 287 9.80 -11.39 1.14
C ARG A 287 10.99 -10.76 1.86
N ALA A 288 10.99 -9.44 2.02
CA ALA A 288 12.02 -8.74 2.79
C ALA A 288 12.05 -9.22 4.25
N ALA A 289 10.89 -9.37 4.88
CA ALA A 289 10.78 -9.91 6.23
C ALA A 289 11.28 -11.37 6.30
N ALA A 290 10.98 -12.18 5.28
CA ALA A 290 11.42 -13.58 5.22
C ALA A 290 12.95 -13.69 5.10
N LEU A 291 13.59 -12.87 4.26
CA LEU A 291 15.05 -12.82 4.14
C LEU A 291 15.71 -12.38 5.46
N GLU A 292 15.17 -11.38 6.14
CA GLU A 292 15.64 -10.95 7.46
C GLU A 292 15.53 -12.07 8.51
N ILE A 293 14.42 -12.81 8.53
CA ILE A 293 14.22 -13.96 9.43
C ILE A 293 15.23 -15.05 9.14
N ALA A 294 15.50 -15.35 7.86
CA ALA A 294 16.47 -16.34 7.41
C ALA A 294 17.93 -15.91 7.67
N GLY A 295 18.17 -14.67 8.12
CA GLY A 295 19.52 -14.14 8.33
C GLY A 295 20.26 -13.80 7.05
N GLU A 296 19.55 -13.65 5.94
CA GLU A 296 20.14 -13.24 4.67
C GLU A 296 20.30 -11.72 4.59
N THR A 297 21.24 -11.28 3.73
CA THR A 297 21.46 -9.83 3.54
C THR A 297 20.33 -9.24 2.72
N VAL A 298 19.67 -8.22 3.27
CA VAL A 298 18.61 -7.46 2.62
C VAL A 298 19.12 -6.05 2.31
N PRO A 299 18.92 -5.53 1.08
CA PRO A 299 19.24 -4.14 0.78
C PRO A 299 18.52 -3.17 1.72
N ARG A 300 19.18 -2.08 2.09
CA ARG A 300 18.57 -1.04 2.91
C ARG A 300 17.32 -0.44 2.24
N ASN A 301 17.41 -0.14 0.96
CA ASN A 301 16.32 0.36 0.15
C ASN A 301 15.89 -0.72 -0.85
N ILE A 302 14.65 -1.11 -0.78
CA ILE A 302 14.02 -2.12 -1.63
C ILE A 302 12.95 -1.39 -2.44
N VAL A 303 13.23 -1.22 -3.72
CA VAL A 303 12.39 -0.41 -4.60
C VAL A 303 11.56 -1.29 -5.51
N VAL A 304 10.27 -1.00 -5.61
CA VAL A 304 9.37 -1.56 -6.61
C VAL A 304 9.16 -0.48 -7.67
N ASP A 305 9.62 -0.75 -8.89
CA ASP A 305 9.58 0.24 -9.98
C ASP A 305 8.16 0.43 -10.51
N PRO A 306 7.71 1.68 -10.69
CA PRO A 306 6.39 1.99 -11.23
C PRO A 306 6.38 2.01 -12.75
N VAL A 307 5.19 1.94 -13.30
CA VAL A 307 4.89 2.16 -14.72
C VAL A 307 3.95 3.34 -14.90
N LEU A 308 4.03 4.02 -16.04
CA LEU A 308 3.03 4.99 -16.45
C LEU A 308 1.84 4.25 -17.09
N VAL A 309 0.65 4.59 -16.64
CA VAL A 309 -0.63 4.08 -17.17
C VAL A 309 -1.46 5.28 -17.64
N THR A 310 -1.80 5.32 -18.92
CA THR A 310 -2.63 6.40 -19.47
C THR A 310 -4.04 5.92 -19.78
N GLN A 311 -5.01 6.82 -19.70
CA GLN A 311 -6.39 6.56 -20.07
C GLN A 311 -6.50 5.94 -21.47
N SER A 312 -5.76 6.49 -22.44
CA SER A 312 -5.77 6.00 -23.83
C SER A 312 -5.23 4.56 -23.95
N GLN A 313 -4.21 4.20 -23.16
CA GLN A 313 -3.70 2.82 -23.13
C GLN A 313 -4.73 1.85 -22.56
N LEU A 314 -5.38 2.22 -21.44
CA LEU A 314 -6.42 1.40 -20.81
C LEU A 314 -7.62 1.19 -21.74
N GLN A 315 -8.10 2.27 -22.38
CA GLN A 315 -9.22 2.22 -23.32
C GLN A 315 -8.88 1.40 -24.58
N ALA A 316 -7.71 1.61 -25.18
CA ALA A 316 -7.29 0.87 -26.37
C ALA A 316 -7.08 -0.62 -26.12
N ALA A 317 -6.70 -1.01 -24.91
CA ALA A 317 -6.49 -2.39 -24.53
C ALA A 317 -7.72 -3.04 -23.84
N ASP A 318 -8.82 -2.30 -23.67
CA ASP A 318 -10.06 -2.68 -22.95
C ASP A 318 -9.77 -3.24 -21.54
N VAL A 319 -8.85 -2.58 -20.81
CA VAL A 319 -8.46 -2.96 -19.47
C VAL A 319 -9.46 -2.41 -18.45
N LYS A 320 -9.98 -3.26 -17.56
CA LYS A 320 -10.99 -2.92 -16.55
C LYS A 320 -10.57 -3.25 -15.12
N THR A 321 -9.54 -4.08 -14.97
CA THR A 321 -9.06 -4.51 -13.65
C THR A 321 -7.54 -4.50 -13.55
N ILE A 322 -7.04 -4.53 -12.33
CA ILE A 322 -5.59 -4.64 -12.05
C ILE A 322 -5.01 -5.93 -12.65
N GLU A 323 -5.75 -7.05 -12.58
CA GLU A 323 -5.30 -8.34 -13.11
C GLU A 323 -5.18 -8.30 -14.64
N GLU A 324 -6.08 -7.59 -15.31
CA GLU A 324 -6.00 -7.37 -16.76
C GLU A 324 -4.84 -6.46 -17.11
N LEU A 325 -4.62 -5.39 -16.33
CA LEU A 325 -3.47 -4.50 -16.47
C LEU A 325 -2.15 -5.27 -16.31
N ALA A 326 -2.05 -6.11 -15.29
CA ALA A 326 -0.88 -6.93 -15.03
C ALA A 326 -0.56 -7.89 -16.19
N LYS A 327 -1.57 -8.45 -16.85
CA LYS A 327 -1.40 -9.28 -18.06
C LYS A 327 -0.90 -8.49 -19.28
N LYS A 328 -1.24 -7.20 -19.35
CA LYS A 328 -0.85 -6.33 -20.48
C LYS A 328 0.51 -5.68 -20.29
N ILE A 329 0.90 -5.41 -19.03
CA ILE A 329 2.16 -4.75 -18.68
C ILE A 329 2.95 -5.67 -17.73
N PRO A 330 3.84 -6.53 -18.25
CA PRO A 330 4.61 -7.46 -17.41
C PRO A 330 5.41 -6.79 -16.30
N ALA A 331 5.95 -5.58 -16.52
CA ALA A 331 6.68 -4.81 -15.52
C ALA A 331 5.79 -4.39 -14.34
N PHE A 332 4.47 -4.35 -14.51
CA PHE A 332 3.50 -4.10 -13.45
C PHE A 332 3.15 -5.35 -12.63
N SER A 333 3.34 -6.54 -13.20
CA SER A 333 2.88 -7.80 -12.60
C SER A 333 3.90 -8.49 -11.70
N THR A 334 5.17 -8.13 -11.79
CA THR A 334 6.25 -8.82 -11.07
C THR A 334 7.31 -7.84 -10.57
N SER A 335 7.99 -8.24 -9.48
CA SER A 335 9.21 -7.57 -9.01
C SER A 335 10.23 -8.62 -8.58
N THR A 336 11.47 -8.42 -8.95
CA THR A 336 12.62 -9.21 -8.49
C THR A 336 13.19 -8.69 -7.16
N ALA A 337 12.61 -7.64 -6.59
CA ALA A 337 13.03 -7.09 -5.31
C ALA A 337 12.82 -8.12 -4.19
N ALA A 338 13.78 -8.21 -3.28
CA ALA A 338 13.76 -9.10 -2.13
C ALA A 338 13.44 -10.57 -2.47
N THR A 339 14.06 -11.13 -3.52
CA THR A 339 13.90 -12.53 -3.91
C THR A 339 15.12 -13.38 -3.55
N ALA A 340 14.89 -14.66 -3.29
CA ALA A 340 15.89 -15.70 -3.21
C ALA A 340 15.36 -16.99 -3.86
N SER A 341 16.24 -17.93 -4.19
CA SER A 341 15.87 -19.16 -4.90
C SER A 341 14.89 -20.06 -4.12
N TRP A 342 14.84 -19.92 -2.81
CA TRP A 342 13.95 -20.69 -1.93
C TRP A 342 12.59 -19.99 -1.69
N ILE A 343 12.44 -18.71 -2.07
CA ILE A 343 11.19 -17.96 -1.91
C ILE A 343 10.26 -18.27 -3.09
N PRO A 344 9.10 -18.90 -2.87
CA PRO A 344 8.15 -19.17 -3.93
C PRO A 344 7.52 -17.86 -4.45
N ALA A 345 7.19 -17.82 -5.74
CA ALA A 345 6.38 -16.75 -6.29
C ALA A 345 4.95 -16.83 -5.71
N ALA A 346 4.45 -15.71 -5.23
CA ALA A 346 3.04 -15.61 -4.87
C ALA A 346 2.17 -15.51 -6.12
N ALA A 347 0.96 -16.07 -6.05
CA ALA A 347 -0.08 -15.89 -7.07
C ALA A 347 -1.17 -14.98 -6.49
N PHE A 348 -1.48 -13.88 -7.17
CA PHE A 348 -2.52 -12.90 -6.83
C PHE A 348 -3.11 -12.26 -8.08
#